data_6a168b74df3d7b86a5940828c4e8854d
#
_entry.id   6a168b74df3d7b86a5940828c4e8854d
#
_cell.length_a   1.000
_cell.length_b   1.000
_cell.length_c   1.000
_cell.angle_alpha   90.00
_cell.angle_beta   90.00
_cell.angle_gamma   90.00
#
_symmetry.space_group_name_H-M   'P 1'
#
loop_
_entity.id
_entity.type
_entity.pdbx_description
1 polymer ?
#
loop_
_entity_poly.entity_id
_entity_poly.type
_entity_poly.pdbx_seq_one_letter_code
_entity_poly.pdbx_strand_id
1 'polypeptide(L)'
;SIAIHTHANHANSITPLVAEASRAMLEAGVRDVRNQGVLLNGVNADPHALLDLCFRLLDGAQVMPYYFYMCDMIPFSEHWRVSVGDAQRLQHHIMGYLPGFATPRIVCDVPFVGKRWVHQLASYDRERGISHWTKNYRTSIEHAPEVADGALERTYEYYDPIHTLPPEGQAWWARHADLDSSALKATEVAEASRRMAALQAH
;
A
#
# COMPACT_ATOMS: atom_id res chain seq x y z
N SER A 1 17.18 -2.18 -20.89
CA SER A 1 16.68 -3.38 -20.17
C SER A 1 15.23 -3.19 -19.74
N ILE A 2 14.47 -4.28 -19.78
CA ILE A 2 13.04 -4.31 -19.46
C ILE A 2 12.86 -5.17 -18.20
N ALA A 3 12.04 -4.70 -17.27
CA ALA A 3 11.50 -5.48 -16.16
C ALA A 3 9.97 -5.54 -16.30
N ILE A 4 9.37 -6.67 -15.97
CA ILE A 4 7.93 -6.86 -16.04
C ILE A 4 7.38 -7.00 -14.63
N HIS A 5 6.29 -6.31 -14.34
CA HIS A 5 5.57 -6.43 -13.09
C HIS A 5 4.24 -7.13 -13.32
N THR A 6 4.05 -8.25 -12.63
CA THR A 6 2.79 -8.99 -12.59
C THR A 6 1.94 -8.54 -11.39
N HIS A 7 0.69 -8.92 -11.38
CA HIS A 7 -0.24 -8.61 -10.29
C HIS A 7 -1.01 -9.88 -9.91
N ALA A 8 -0.45 -10.68 -9.02
CA ALA A 8 -1.10 -11.85 -8.44
C ALA A 8 -1.30 -11.61 -6.94
N ASN A 9 -2.49 -11.92 -6.45
CA ASN A 9 -2.89 -11.72 -5.04
C ASN A 9 -3.06 -13.03 -4.28
N HIS A 10 -3.04 -14.18 -4.95
CA HIS A 10 -3.20 -15.48 -4.31
C HIS A 10 -2.40 -16.55 -5.05
N ALA A 11 -1.93 -17.57 -4.34
CA ALA A 11 -1.13 -18.67 -4.89
C ALA A 11 -1.84 -19.40 -6.05
N ASN A 12 -3.17 -19.50 -6.03
CA ASN A 12 -3.97 -20.09 -7.10
C ASN A 12 -3.86 -19.35 -8.44
N SER A 13 -3.41 -18.09 -8.44
CA SER A 13 -3.14 -17.34 -9.67
C SER A 13 -1.86 -17.79 -10.38
N ILE A 14 -0.98 -18.53 -9.68
CA ILE A 14 0.28 -19.00 -10.23
C ILE A 14 0.06 -20.41 -10.81
N THR A 15 -0.48 -20.44 -12.01
CA THR A 15 -0.74 -21.68 -12.77
C THR A 15 0.51 -22.11 -13.54
N PRO A 16 0.57 -23.36 -14.04
CA PRO A 16 1.64 -23.81 -14.94
C PRO A 16 1.84 -22.89 -16.15
N LEU A 17 0.74 -22.34 -16.72
CA LEU A 17 0.82 -21.41 -17.85
C LEU A 17 1.48 -20.07 -17.46
N VAL A 18 1.21 -19.56 -16.27
CA VAL A 18 1.88 -18.36 -15.74
C VAL A 18 3.37 -18.62 -15.56
N ALA A 19 3.74 -19.78 -15.04
CA ALA A 19 5.13 -20.20 -14.88
C ALA A 19 5.85 -20.31 -16.23
N GLU A 20 5.21 -20.89 -17.23
CA GLU A 20 5.74 -20.99 -18.59
C GLU A 20 5.93 -19.61 -19.22
N ALA A 21 4.92 -18.73 -19.12
CA ALA A 21 4.99 -17.36 -19.62
C ALA A 21 6.13 -16.57 -18.97
N SER A 22 6.32 -16.70 -17.65
CA SER A 22 7.42 -16.04 -16.95
C SER A 22 8.79 -16.51 -17.45
N ARG A 23 9.00 -17.83 -17.60
CA ARG A 23 10.23 -18.38 -18.16
C ARG A 23 10.50 -17.88 -19.57
N ALA A 24 9.47 -17.90 -20.44
CA ALA A 24 9.60 -17.41 -21.80
C ALA A 24 10.01 -15.93 -21.86
N MET A 25 9.48 -15.08 -20.95
CA MET A 25 9.91 -13.68 -20.85
C MET A 25 11.39 -13.55 -20.46
N LEU A 26 11.85 -14.33 -19.49
CA LEU A 26 13.25 -14.33 -19.07
C LEU A 26 14.18 -14.82 -20.19
N GLU A 27 13.81 -15.89 -20.89
CA GLU A 27 14.53 -16.44 -22.05
C GLU A 27 14.59 -15.44 -23.22
N ALA A 28 13.55 -14.62 -23.40
CA ALA A 28 13.52 -13.54 -24.38
C ALA A 28 14.38 -12.32 -23.99
N GLY A 29 15.07 -12.36 -22.83
CA GLY A 29 15.99 -11.31 -22.39
C GLY A 29 15.33 -10.21 -21.51
N VAL A 30 14.14 -10.46 -20.98
CA VAL A 30 13.58 -9.63 -19.90
C VAL A 30 14.49 -9.77 -18.69
N ARG A 31 14.90 -8.65 -18.08
CA ARG A 31 15.87 -8.64 -16.99
C ARG A 31 15.36 -9.36 -15.76
N ASP A 32 14.13 -9.08 -15.37
CA ASP A 32 13.46 -9.71 -14.25
C ASP A 32 11.92 -9.61 -14.37
N VAL A 33 11.24 -10.55 -13.72
CA VAL A 33 9.79 -10.55 -13.56
C VAL A 33 9.50 -10.45 -12.07
N ARG A 34 8.66 -9.48 -11.68
CA ARG A 34 8.34 -9.19 -10.28
C ARG A 34 6.84 -9.17 -10.07
N ASN A 35 6.41 -9.55 -8.87
CA ASN A 35 5.01 -9.44 -8.48
C ASN A 35 4.81 -8.26 -7.54
N GLN A 36 3.81 -7.42 -7.84
CA GLN A 36 3.31 -6.39 -6.95
C GLN A 36 1.80 -6.61 -6.75
N GLY A 37 1.47 -7.38 -5.68
CA GLY A 37 0.09 -7.68 -5.30
C GLY A 37 -0.51 -6.62 -4.38
N VAL A 38 -1.78 -6.81 -4.03
CA VAL A 38 -2.49 -6.02 -3.03
C VAL A 38 -2.86 -6.91 -1.86
N LEU A 39 -2.71 -6.41 -0.64
CA LEU A 39 -3.24 -7.07 0.56
C LEU A 39 -4.75 -6.93 0.60
N LEU A 40 -5.43 -8.06 0.61
CA LEU A 40 -6.88 -8.14 0.62
C LEU A 40 -7.33 -8.99 1.80
N ASN A 41 -8.11 -8.39 2.68
CA ASN A 41 -8.74 -9.09 3.79
C ASN A 41 -9.58 -10.27 3.26
N GLY A 42 -9.47 -11.43 3.89
CA GLY A 42 -10.16 -12.65 3.47
C GLY A 42 -9.58 -13.34 2.23
N VAL A 43 -8.50 -12.81 1.62
CA VAL A 43 -7.83 -13.41 0.46
C VAL A 43 -6.38 -13.79 0.77
N ASN A 44 -5.55 -12.80 1.12
CA ASN A 44 -4.12 -12.99 1.35
C ASN A 44 -3.58 -12.21 2.57
N ALA A 45 -4.43 -11.53 3.31
CA ALA A 45 -4.04 -10.83 4.54
C ALA A 45 -3.88 -11.82 5.72
N ASP A 46 -3.32 -12.97 5.45
CA ASP A 46 -2.98 -14.05 6.36
C ASP A 46 -1.53 -14.48 6.12
N PRO A 47 -0.73 -14.76 7.17
CA PRO A 47 0.68 -15.11 7.01
C PRO A 47 0.92 -16.33 6.12
N HIS A 48 0.09 -17.37 6.25
CA HIS A 48 0.24 -18.61 5.49
C HIS A 48 -0.10 -18.41 4.02
N ALA A 49 -1.23 -17.74 3.73
CA ALA A 49 -1.64 -17.43 2.37
C ALA A 49 -0.61 -16.54 1.65
N LEU A 50 -0.05 -15.56 2.37
CA LEU A 50 0.95 -14.66 1.82
C LEU A 50 2.28 -15.38 1.55
N LEU A 51 2.73 -16.25 2.46
CA LEU A 51 3.92 -17.08 2.28
C LEU A 51 3.74 -18.09 1.15
N ASP A 52 2.58 -18.76 1.06
CA ASP A 52 2.31 -19.69 -0.04
C ASP A 52 2.38 -18.98 -1.41
N LEU A 53 1.80 -17.78 -1.52
CA LEU A 53 1.94 -16.97 -2.73
C LEU A 53 3.41 -16.65 -3.02
N CYS A 54 4.19 -16.21 -2.03
CA CYS A 54 5.60 -15.88 -2.23
C CYS A 54 6.42 -17.09 -2.68
N PHE A 55 6.25 -18.25 -2.07
CA PHE A 55 6.95 -19.47 -2.50
C PHE A 55 6.51 -19.96 -3.88
N ARG A 56 5.20 -19.88 -4.20
CA ARG A 56 4.72 -20.19 -5.54
C ARG A 56 5.30 -19.26 -6.61
N LEU A 57 5.44 -17.98 -6.31
CA LEU A 57 6.09 -17.02 -7.21
C LEU A 57 7.56 -17.41 -7.45
N LEU A 58 8.31 -17.68 -6.37
CA LEU A 58 9.74 -17.99 -6.43
C LEU A 58 10.02 -19.33 -7.11
N ASP A 59 9.50 -20.40 -6.54
CA ASP A 59 9.84 -21.77 -6.97
C ASP A 59 9.04 -22.19 -8.20
N GLY A 60 7.77 -21.79 -8.27
CA GLY A 60 6.89 -22.18 -9.36
C GLY A 60 7.09 -21.39 -10.64
N ALA A 61 7.30 -20.08 -10.56
CA ALA A 61 7.24 -19.18 -11.70
C ALA A 61 8.51 -18.35 -11.94
N GLN A 62 9.51 -18.44 -11.08
CA GLN A 62 10.72 -17.58 -11.14
C GLN A 62 10.36 -16.07 -11.14
N VAL A 63 9.33 -15.72 -10.41
CA VAL A 63 8.85 -14.34 -10.23
C VAL A 63 9.29 -13.86 -8.86
N MET A 64 9.93 -12.71 -8.80
CA MET A 64 10.36 -12.12 -7.54
C MET A 64 9.18 -11.48 -6.80
N PRO A 65 8.84 -11.87 -5.56
CA PRO A 65 7.95 -11.08 -4.72
C PRO A 65 8.57 -9.70 -4.51
N TYR A 66 7.80 -8.64 -4.80
CA TYR A 66 8.38 -7.29 -4.80
C TYR A 66 7.67 -6.36 -3.81
N TYR A 67 6.39 -6.09 -4.05
CA TYR A 67 5.55 -5.31 -3.16
C TYR A 67 4.20 -5.98 -2.92
N PHE A 68 3.66 -5.77 -1.73
CA PHE A 68 2.24 -5.89 -1.45
C PHE A 68 1.72 -4.52 -1.01
N TYR A 69 0.83 -3.96 -1.79
CA TYR A 69 0.18 -2.70 -1.46
C TYR A 69 -0.93 -2.92 -0.44
N MET A 70 -1.05 -2.06 0.53
CA MET A 70 -2.31 -1.94 1.23
C MET A 70 -3.39 -1.51 0.24
N CYS A 71 -4.57 -2.11 0.35
CA CYS A 71 -5.69 -1.77 -0.53
C CYS A 71 -6.05 -0.28 -0.37
N ASP A 72 -6.22 0.41 -1.49
CA ASP A 72 -6.54 1.83 -1.52
C ASP A 72 -7.88 2.14 -0.85
N MET A 73 -8.00 3.36 -0.30
CA MET A 73 -9.25 3.86 0.26
C MET A 73 -10.16 4.35 -0.87
N ILE A 74 -10.77 3.44 -1.60
CA ILE A 74 -11.78 3.73 -2.62
C ILE A 74 -13.17 3.38 -2.07
N PRO A 75 -14.22 4.09 -2.48
CA PRO A 75 -15.58 3.77 -2.03
C PRO A 75 -15.92 2.30 -2.25
N PHE A 76 -16.58 1.69 -1.30
CA PHE A 76 -17.02 0.28 -1.31
C PHE A 76 -15.90 -0.77 -1.22
N SER A 77 -14.65 -0.40 -0.94
CA SER A 77 -13.53 -1.33 -0.77
C SER A 77 -13.15 -1.59 0.70
N GLU A 78 -13.81 -0.97 1.65
CA GLU A 78 -13.46 -1.01 3.08
C GLU A 78 -13.34 -2.44 3.62
N HIS A 79 -14.18 -3.35 3.17
CA HIS A 79 -14.19 -4.76 3.59
C HIS A 79 -12.96 -5.53 3.11
N TRP A 80 -12.29 -5.08 2.05
CA TRP A 80 -11.02 -5.64 1.56
C TRP A 80 -9.79 -5.09 2.25
N ARG A 81 -9.93 -3.95 2.92
CA ARG A 81 -8.81 -3.25 3.53
C ARG A 81 -8.41 -3.89 4.85
N VAL A 82 -7.12 -3.79 5.17
CA VAL A 82 -6.52 -4.17 6.45
C VAL A 82 -6.01 -2.92 7.17
N SER A 83 -5.85 -2.99 8.49
CA SER A 83 -5.22 -1.91 9.25
C SER A 83 -3.71 -1.83 8.98
N VAL A 84 -3.12 -0.67 9.19
CA VAL A 84 -1.65 -0.50 9.18
C VAL A 84 -1.00 -1.45 10.19
N GLY A 85 -1.64 -1.64 11.35
CA GLY A 85 -1.16 -2.56 12.38
C GLY A 85 -1.13 -4.02 11.92
N ASP A 86 -2.15 -4.49 11.17
CA ASP A 86 -2.16 -5.83 10.58
C ASP A 86 -1.07 -5.98 9.53
N ALA A 87 -0.93 -4.99 8.66
CA ALA A 87 0.11 -4.96 7.63
C ALA A 87 1.53 -5.02 8.24
N GLN A 88 1.76 -4.32 9.36
CA GLN A 88 3.02 -4.39 10.10
C GLN A 88 3.27 -5.78 10.69
N ARG A 89 2.24 -6.43 11.27
CA ARG A 89 2.35 -7.80 11.79
C ARG A 89 2.65 -8.81 10.69
N LEU A 90 1.98 -8.70 9.53
CA LEU A 90 2.24 -9.54 8.37
C LEU A 90 3.68 -9.35 7.86
N GLN A 91 4.15 -8.11 7.72
CA GLN A 91 5.53 -7.84 7.31
C GLN A 91 6.53 -8.46 8.28
N HIS A 92 6.32 -8.31 9.58
CA HIS A 92 7.19 -8.91 10.59
C HIS A 92 7.22 -10.44 10.47
N HIS A 93 6.08 -11.07 10.25
CA HIS A 93 5.96 -12.53 10.14
C HIS A 93 6.69 -13.06 8.91
N ILE A 94 6.46 -12.50 7.71
CA ILE A 94 7.07 -13.01 6.47
C ILE A 94 8.59 -12.81 6.43
N MET A 95 9.13 -11.82 7.11
CA MET A 95 10.58 -11.58 7.20
C MET A 95 11.34 -12.74 7.87
N GLY A 96 10.67 -13.54 8.69
CA GLY A 96 11.28 -14.68 9.36
C GLY A 96 11.39 -15.94 8.49
N TYR A 97 10.66 -16.02 7.38
CA TYR A 97 10.52 -17.24 6.57
C TYR A 97 11.09 -17.11 5.16
N LEU A 98 11.11 -15.91 4.60
CA LEU A 98 11.61 -15.67 3.25
C LEU A 98 13.08 -15.25 3.27
N PRO A 99 13.88 -15.66 2.26
CA PRO A 99 15.24 -15.17 2.12
C PRO A 99 15.23 -13.66 1.89
N GLY A 100 16.22 -12.95 2.44
CA GLY A 100 16.24 -11.48 2.45
C GLY A 100 16.08 -10.83 1.06
N PHE A 101 16.64 -11.44 0.00
CA PHE A 101 16.52 -10.93 -1.36
C PHE A 101 15.10 -11.07 -1.95
N ALA A 102 14.30 -11.99 -1.42
CA ALA A 102 12.95 -12.31 -1.90
C ALA A 102 11.84 -11.91 -0.93
N THR A 103 12.18 -11.25 0.17
CA THR A 103 11.19 -10.74 1.12
C THR A 103 10.51 -9.49 0.55
N PRO A 104 9.22 -9.55 0.19
CA PRO A 104 8.51 -8.39 -0.32
C PRO A 104 8.33 -7.32 0.76
N ARG A 105 8.21 -6.08 0.34
CA ARG A 105 7.79 -5.00 1.24
C ARG A 105 6.29 -4.80 1.18
N ILE A 106 5.68 -4.71 2.34
CA ILE A 106 4.31 -4.23 2.44
C ILE A 106 4.34 -2.71 2.50
N VAL A 107 3.62 -2.08 1.59
CA VAL A 107 3.66 -0.63 1.38
C VAL A 107 2.26 -0.04 1.37
N CYS A 108 2.16 1.19 1.84
CA CYS A 108 0.97 2.01 1.77
C CYS A 108 1.20 3.14 0.77
N ASP A 109 0.28 3.36 -0.15
CA ASP A 109 0.26 4.55 -0.97
C ASP A 109 -0.52 5.64 -0.21
N VAL A 110 0.26 6.46 0.50
CA VAL A 110 -0.29 7.53 1.33
C VAL A 110 -0.59 8.73 0.42
N PRO A 111 -1.80 9.30 0.47
CA PRO A 111 -2.15 10.47 -0.32
C PRO A 111 -1.15 11.60 -0.15
N PHE A 112 -0.78 12.23 -1.27
CA PHE A 112 0.21 13.32 -1.36
C PHE A 112 1.65 12.96 -0.94
N VAL A 113 1.86 11.80 -0.31
CA VAL A 113 3.17 11.30 0.11
C VAL A 113 3.69 10.24 -0.86
N GLY A 114 2.79 9.44 -1.43
CA GLY A 114 3.11 8.30 -2.27
C GLY A 114 3.52 7.08 -1.46
N LYS A 115 4.20 6.17 -2.10
CA LYS A 115 4.57 4.85 -1.57
C LYS A 115 5.49 4.94 -0.37
N ARG A 116 5.06 4.33 0.74
CA ARG A 116 5.80 4.21 2.00
C ARG A 116 5.74 2.79 2.53
N TRP A 117 6.86 2.29 3.02
CA TRP A 117 6.87 1.05 3.78
C TRP A 117 6.06 1.21 5.07
N VAL A 118 5.26 0.21 5.43
CA VAL A 118 4.33 0.28 6.57
C VAL A 118 4.99 0.56 7.93
N HIS A 119 6.32 0.48 8.02
CA HIS A 119 7.09 0.86 9.20
C HIS A 119 7.71 2.27 9.13
N GLN A 120 7.49 3.03 8.06
CA GLN A 120 8.05 4.37 7.85
C GLN A 120 7.07 5.50 8.23
N LEU A 121 6.14 5.24 9.11
CA LEU A 121 5.21 6.25 9.63
C LEU A 121 5.87 7.09 10.75
N ALA A 122 5.40 8.32 10.93
CA ALA A 122 5.85 9.22 11.98
C ALA A 122 5.19 8.88 13.32
N SER A 123 3.88 8.59 13.30
CA SER A 123 3.12 8.18 14.49
C SER A 123 1.89 7.37 14.10
N TYR A 124 1.33 6.63 15.05
CA TYR A 124 0.15 5.81 14.83
C TYR A 124 -0.72 5.72 16.07
N ASP A 125 -1.89 6.32 16.00
CA ASP A 125 -2.98 6.12 16.97
C ASP A 125 -3.71 4.81 16.60
N ARG A 126 -3.34 3.73 17.29
CA ARG A 126 -3.91 2.39 17.03
C ARG A 126 -5.35 2.25 17.50
N GLU A 127 -5.78 3.06 18.44
CA GLU A 127 -7.15 3.03 18.94
C GLU A 127 -8.10 3.61 17.90
N ARG A 128 -7.75 4.76 17.32
CA ARG A 128 -8.56 5.44 16.31
C ARG A 128 -8.22 5.04 14.88
N GLY A 129 -7.15 4.30 14.68
CA GLY A 129 -6.69 3.87 13.34
C GLY A 129 -6.16 5.03 12.50
N ILE A 130 -5.59 6.06 13.13
CA ILE A 130 -5.04 7.23 12.44
C ILE A 130 -3.53 7.14 12.42
N SER A 131 -2.94 7.02 11.26
CA SER A 131 -1.48 7.04 11.08
C SER A 131 -1.03 8.31 10.38
N HIS A 132 0.13 8.83 10.80
CA HIS A 132 0.72 10.06 10.27
C HIS A 132 2.02 9.72 9.54
N TRP A 133 2.19 10.32 8.37
CA TRP A 133 3.28 10.03 7.45
C TRP A 133 3.98 11.31 7.03
N THR A 134 5.29 11.21 6.82
CA THR A 134 6.11 12.33 6.35
C THR A 134 6.55 12.13 4.91
N LYS A 135 6.81 13.23 4.24
CA LYS A 135 7.32 13.29 2.87
C LYS A 135 8.80 13.64 2.89
N ASN A 136 9.61 12.94 2.10
CA ASN A 136 11.06 13.16 2.02
C ASN A 136 11.52 13.73 0.67
N TYR A 137 10.58 14.16 -0.18
CA TYR A 137 10.88 14.78 -1.48
C TYR A 137 9.85 15.86 -1.78
N ARG A 138 10.23 16.76 -2.70
CA ARG A 138 9.34 17.79 -3.23
C ARG A 138 9.03 17.51 -4.69
N THR A 139 7.81 17.76 -5.11
CA THR A 139 7.44 17.80 -6.52
C THR A 139 7.71 19.17 -7.10
N SER A 140 7.72 19.29 -8.44
CA SER A 140 7.86 20.58 -9.12
C SER A 140 6.78 21.60 -8.73
N ILE A 141 5.59 21.12 -8.40
CA ILE A 141 4.46 21.97 -7.96
C ILE A 141 4.71 22.52 -6.54
N GLU A 142 5.36 21.73 -5.67
CA GLU A 142 5.68 22.13 -4.29
C GLU A 142 6.92 23.06 -4.21
N HIS A 143 7.60 23.29 -5.32
CA HIS A 143 8.66 24.31 -5.43
C HIS A 143 8.12 25.73 -5.65
N ALA A 144 6.81 25.89 -5.87
CA ALA A 144 6.21 27.21 -5.90
C ALA A 144 6.40 27.94 -4.54
N PRO A 145 6.73 29.24 -4.55
CA PRO A 145 7.06 29.99 -3.32
C PRO A 145 5.98 29.93 -2.23
N GLU A 146 4.73 29.72 -2.61
CA GLU A 146 3.57 29.67 -1.70
C GLU A 146 3.44 28.32 -0.95
N VAL A 147 4.20 27.29 -1.36
CA VAL A 147 4.17 25.94 -0.76
C VAL A 147 5.53 25.58 -0.14
N ALA A 148 6.51 26.49 -0.19
CA ALA A 148 7.92 26.14 -0.07
C ALA A 148 8.37 25.78 1.36
N ASP A 149 7.83 26.39 2.40
CA ASP A 149 8.31 26.20 3.77
C ASP A 149 7.37 25.27 4.56
N GLY A 150 7.86 24.10 4.94
CA GLY A 150 7.17 23.16 5.81
C GLY A 150 6.53 21.93 5.12
N ALA A 151 6.53 21.83 3.78
CA ALA A 151 5.95 20.67 3.11
C ALA A 151 6.64 19.32 3.47
N LEU A 152 7.93 19.36 3.81
CA LEU A 152 8.69 18.19 4.29
C LEU A 152 8.48 17.93 5.78
N GLU A 153 8.06 18.93 6.55
CA GLU A 153 7.76 18.83 7.97
C GLU A 153 6.29 18.49 8.23
N ARG A 154 5.44 18.70 7.21
CA ARG A 154 4.02 18.38 7.29
C ARG A 154 3.81 16.89 7.39
N THR A 155 2.92 16.48 8.30
CA THR A 155 2.40 15.11 8.36
C THR A 155 1.12 14.98 7.54
N TYR A 156 0.91 13.78 7.00
CA TYR A 156 -0.24 13.41 6.20
C TYR A 156 -0.92 12.22 6.85
N GLU A 157 -2.23 12.24 6.93
CA GLU A 157 -3.00 11.20 7.59
C GLU A 157 -3.40 10.09 6.63
N TYR A 158 -3.43 8.88 7.17
CA TYR A 158 -4.03 7.70 6.54
C TYR A 158 -4.87 6.98 7.59
N TYR A 159 -6.03 6.50 7.19
CA TYR A 159 -7.03 5.95 8.08
C TYR A 159 -7.23 4.46 7.86
N ASP A 160 -7.22 3.70 8.95
CA ASP A 160 -7.59 2.30 8.93
C ASP A 160 -9.10 2.12 8.73
N PRO A 161 -9.54 0.97 8.18
CA PRO A 161 -10.97 0.66 8.12
C PRO A 161 -11.57 0.59 9.52
N ILE A 162 -12.70 1.25 9.75
CA ILE A 162 -13.33 1.36 11.07
C ILE A 162 -13.62 -0.03 11.67
N HIS A 163 -14.03 -1.00 10.85
CA HIS A 163 -14.35 -2.36 11.32
C HIS A 163 -13.13 -3.12 11.87
N THR A 164 -11.90 -2.67 11.59
CA THR A 164 -10.67 -3.29 12.13
C THR A 164 -10.26 -2.72 13.48
N LEU A 165 -10.89 -1.65 13.93
CA LEU A 165 -10.54 -0.93 15.15
C LEU A 165 -11.10 -1.63 16.40
N PRO A 166 -10.49 -1.40 17.57
CA PRO A 166 -11.06 -1.83 18.83
C PRO A 166 -12.40 -1.11 19.10
N PRO A 167 -13.26 -1.65 20.00
CA PRO A 167 -14.59 -1.09 20.27
C PRO A 167 -14.59 0.40 20.62
N GLU A 168 -13.60 0.87 21.35
CA GLU A 168 -13.41 2.27 21.75
C GLU A 168 -13.20 3.17 20.53
N GLY A 169 -12.36 2.72 19.60
CA GLY A 169 -12.08 3.39 18.33
C GLY A 169 -13.30 3.44 17.44
N GLN A 170 -14.04 2.33 17.29
CA GLN A 170 -15.29 2.29 16.55
C GLN A 170 -16.32 3.25 17.14
N ALA A 171 -16.44 3.27 18.50
CA ALA A 171 -17.34 4.18 19.19
C ALA A 171 -16.91 5.65 19.02
N TRP A 172 -15.61 5.91 18.95
CA TRP A 172 -15.11 7.26 18.67
C TRP A 172 -15.56 7.73 17.28
N TRP A 173 -15.34 6.91 16.26
CA TRP A 173 -15.76 7.21 14.89
C TRP A 173 -17.27 7.35 14.74
N ALA A 174 -18.05 6.54 15.44
CA ALA A 174 -19.52 6.65 15.42
C ALA A 174 -20.03 8.01 15.98
N ARG A 175 -19.31 8.60 16.96
CA ARG A 175 -19.63 9.94 17.47
C ARG A 175 -19.14 11.08 16.56
N HIS A 176 -18.26 10.75 15.63
CA HIS A 176 -17.70 11.68 14.66
C HIS A 176 -18.08 11.23 13.24
N ALA A 177 -19.33 10.80 13.04
CA ALA A 177 -19.81 10.24 11.79
C ALA A 177 -19.71 11.21 10.60
N ASP A 178 -19.71 12.52 10.87
CA ASP A 178 -19.42 13.55 9.87
C ASP A 178 -17.95 13.53 9.37
N LEU A 179 -17.09 12.80 10.09
CA LEU A 179 -15.70 12.55 9.77
C LEU A 179 -15.52 11.13 9.19
N ASP A 180 -16.40 10.67 8.31
CA ASP A 180 -16.19 9.43 7.57
C ASP A 180 -14.82 9.52 6.87
N SER A 181 -13.94 8.57 7.17
CA SER A 181 -12.57 8.55 6.66
C SER A 181 -12.51 8.55 5.13
N SER A 182 -13.50 7.97 4.47
CA SER A 182 -13.64 8.03 3.01
C SER A 182 -14.09 9.41 2.53
N ALA A 183 -14.98 10.09 3.26
CA ALA A 183 -15.45 11.42 2.94
C ALA A 183 -14.37 12.49 3.19
N LEU A 184 -13.65 12.41 4.32
CA LEU A 184 -12.49 13.28 4.60
C LEU A 184 -11.44 13.17 3.49
N LYS A 185 -11.13 11.97 3.05
CA LYS A 185 -10.16 11.75 2.00
C LYS A 185 -10.64 12.24 0.63
N ALA A 186 -11.91 12.05 0.31
CA ALA A 186 -12.51 12.61 -0.89
C ALA A 186 -12.45 14.15 -0.89
N THR A 187 -12.64 14.77 0.26
CA THR A 187 -12.53 16.22 0.44
C THR A 187 -11.08 16.69 0.26
N GLU A 188 -10.12 16.03 0.90
CA GLU A 188 -8.69 16.35 0.75
C GLU A 188 -8.20 16.17 -0.68
N VAL A 189 -8.60 15.10 -1.36
CA VAL A 189 -8.28 14.86 -2.77
C VAL A 189 -8.90 15.93 -3.65
N ALA A 190 -10.15 16.32 -3.40
CA ALA A 190 -10.83 17.38 -4.14
C ALA A 190 -10.19 18.76 -3.91
N GLU A 191 -9.72 19.04 -2.69
CA GLU A 191 -8.99 20.28 -2.38
C GLU A 191 -7.62 20.31 -3.04
N ALA A 192 -6.87 19.23 -3.02
CA ALA A 192 -5.59 19.14 -3.68
C ALA A 192 -5.73 19.25 -5.19
N SER A 193 -6.73 18.62 -5.79
CA SER A 193 -7.02 18.73 -7.22
C SER A 193 -7.38 20.16 -7.62
N ARG A 194 -8.15 20.87 -6.79
CA ARG A 194 -8.48 22.28 -7.01
C ARG A 194 -7.25 23.20 -6.90
N ARG A 195 -6.38 22.96 -5.91
CA ARG A 195 -5.11 23.70 -5.78
C ARG A 195 -4.18 23.47 -6.98
N MET A 196 -4.09 22.22 -7.45
CA MET A 196 -3.28 21.89 -8.62
C MET A 196 -3.82 22.56 -9.90
N ALA A 197 -5.14 22.52 -10.10
CA ALA A 197 -5.77 23.19 -11.25
C ALA A 197 -5.55 24.73 -11.22
N ALA A 198 -5.59 25.34 -10.04
CA ALA A 198 -5.33 26.77 -9.88
C ALA A 198 -3.87 27.15 -10.19
N LEU A 199 -2.90 26.29 -9.84
CA LEU A 199 -1.48 26.51 -10.13
C LEU A 199 -1.12 26.31 -11.61
N GLN A 200 -1.90 25.49 -12.35
CA GLN A 200 -1.71 25.27 -13.79
C GLN A 200 -2.37 26.37 -14.66
N ALA A 201 -3.24 27.19 -14.06
CA ALA A 201 -3.94 28.28 -14.74
C ALA A 201 -3.18 29.62 -14.72
N HIS A 202 -2.02 29.66 -14.10
CA HIS A 202 -1.05 30.77 -14.06
C HIS A 202 0.28 30.36 -14.69
#